data_f7be11b6af01ae57fb1f3e69167d62c4
#
_entry.id   f7be11b6af01ae57fb1f3e69167d62c4
#
_cell.length_a   1.000
_cell.length_b   1.000
_cell.length_c   1.000
_cell.angle_alpha   90.00
_cell.angle_beta   90.00
_cell.angle_gamma   90.00
#
_symmetry.space_group_name_H-M   'P 1'
#
loop_
_entity.id
_entity.type
_entity.pdbx_description
1 polymer ?
#
loop_
_entity_poly.entity_id
_entity_poly.type
_entity_poly.pdbx_seq_one_letter_code
_entity_poly.pdbx_strand_id
1 'polypeptide(L)'
;MIKFNMVFSKQAKSNYKYWFLCLMNKRELFLLGSIFILTACSSPKVSTTVSLQEPVLQLLDVYEIPFQTMFQQTKVGGLSSIDYNLEEDVYYLISDDRSAFNPARYYKASIRIRHNKIEDITFISADTLRRYDGSMFPSFANDPFQCPDPESLRFLSTTNQFIWANEGERLINHEKPILLDPAIYISNQNGQVSDSFKIPSIFKMNPGEKGPRRNGTFESLSLNKHLNMLYACMEEPLFEDGERAGLHDSTAWVRMIKFDIETKDPVIQYAYKIDPVVHKPNPENAFRVNGVSEILYAGNKRMIVVERSWSAGQKPSNVKIYLADHAVASDVSSIKSLTVGGFIPVTKKLLIDMDKLGIHIDNIEGVTFGPRLLNGNPSMLFVSDNNFNKGQVSQLLFFELKNFSE
;
A
#
# COMPACT_ATOMS: atom_id res chain seq x y z
N MET A 1 -48.25 -16.51 30.86
CA MET A 1 -48.42 -17.80 31.56
C MET A 1 -48.00 -18.88 30.59
N ILE A 2 -46.88 -19.42 30.71
CA ILE A 2 -46.37 -20.78 30.95
C ILE A 2 -44.84 -20.72 30.92
N LYS A 3 -44.26 -20.94 32.07
CA LYS A 3 -42.83 -21.25 32.31
C LYS A 3 -42.58 -22.69 31.91
N PHE A 4 -41.41 -23.00 31.37
CA PHE A 4 -40.74 -24.29 31.63
C PHE A 4 -39.29 -24.10 31.96
N ASN A 5 -38.96 -24.65 33.09
CA ASN A 5 -37.66 -24.69 33.73
C ASN A 5 -36.88 -25.93 33.33
N MET A 6 -35.56 -25.79 33.40
CA MET A 6 -34.51 -26.71 33.89
C MET A 6 -34.43 -28.13 33.28
N VAL A 7 -33.20 -28.62 33.11
CA VAL A 7 -32.40 -29.34 34.12
C VAL A 7 -30.99 -29.54 33.67
N PHE A 8 -30.06 -29.26 34.59
CA PHE A 8 -28.64 -29.68 34.59
C PHE A 8 -28.51 -31.17 34.77
N SER A 9 -27.48 -31.81 34.16
CA SER A 9 -26.86 -32.96 34.79
C SER A 9 -25.34 -32.96 34.63
N LYS A 10 -24.70 -33.07 35.78
CA LYS A 10 -23.27 -33.28 36.03
C LYS A 10 -22.93 -34.78 36.03
N GLN A 11 -21.63 -35.02 35.88
CA GLN A 11 -20.85 -36.24 36.32
C GLN A 11 -20.73 -37.33 35.25
N ALA A 12 -19.54 -37.96 35.04
CA ALA A 12 -18.62 -38.48 36.04
C ALA A 12 -17.19 -38.69 35.44
N LYS A 13 -16.22 -38.54 36.33
CA LYS A 13 -14.84 -39.01 36.20
C LYS A 13 -14.78 -40.54 36.36
N SER A 14 -13.88 -41.22 35.65
CA SER A 14 -13.36 -42.51 36.13
C SER A 14 -11.91 -42.77 35.67
N ASN A 15 -11.06 -42.92 36.66
CA ASN A 15 -9.70 -43.44 36.61
C ASN A 15 -9.71 -44.93 36.40
N TYR A 16 -8.75 -45.50 35.65
CA TYR A 16 -8.27 -46.85 35.89
C TYR A 16 -6.75 -46.90 35.72
N LYS A 17 -6.08 -47.06 36.92
CA LYS A 17 -4.74 -47.65 37.06
C LYS A 17 -4.93 -49.16 37.13
N TYR A 18 -4.13 -49.90 36.42
CA TYR A 18 -3.85 -51.31 36.78
C TYR A 18 -2.35 -51.54 36.88
N TRP A 19 -2.00 -51.93 38.11
CA TRP A 19 -0.77 -52.58 38.49
C TRP A 19 -0.84 -54.06 38.13
N PHE A 20 0.26 -54.63 37.62
CA PHE A 20 0.57 -56.04 37.81
C PHE A 20 2.07 -56.20 38.08
N LEU A 21 2.36 -56.53 39.37
CA LEU A 21 3.61 -57.13 39.83
C LEU A 21 3.41 -58.63 39.83
N CYS A 22 4.39 -59.42 39.35
CA CYS A 22 4.69 -60.80 39.81
C CYS A 22 6.12 -61.12 39.43
N LEU A 23 6.99 -61.09 40.36
CA LEU A 23 7.82 -62.03 41.14
C LEU A 23 8.53 -63.15 40.33
N MET A 24 9.86 -62.97 40.29
CA MET A 24 10.99 -63.90 40.57
C MET A 24 10.93 -65.35 40.04
N ASN A 25 12.01 -65.79 39.35
CA ASN A 25 12.99 -66.68 39.91
C ASN A 25 14.32 -66.71 39.13
N LYS A 26 15.40 -66.88 39.88
CA LYS A 26 16.81 -67.10 39.51
C LYS A 26 17.02 -68.51 38.98
N ARG A 27 17.87 -68.69 37.95
CA ARG A 27 19.07 -69.53 37.98
C ARG A 27 19.60 -69.84 36.56
N GLU A 28 20.88 -69.61 36.47
CA GLU A 28 21.96 -70.31 35.74
C GLU A 28 22.09 -70.20 34.20
N LEU A 29 23.11 -69.48 33.89
CA LEU A 29 24.36 -69.86 33.16
C LEU A 29 24.23 -70.74 31.87
N PHE A 30 24.54 -70.20 30.76
CA PHE A 30 25.62 -70.71 29.85
C PHE A 30 26.00 -69.70 28.79
N LEU A 31 27.30 -69.51 28.67
CA LEU A 31 27.97 -68.73 27.64
C LEU A 31 27.68 -69.27 26.25
N LEU A 32 27.29 -68.42 25.32
CA LEU A 32 27.67 -68.53 23.90
C LEU A 32 27.64 -67.15 23.30
N GLY A 33 28.83 -66.63 23.02
CA GLY A 33 29.02 -65.34 22.37
C GLY A 33 28.48 -65.34 20.95
N SER A 34 27.56 -64.50 20.70
CA SER A 34 27.20 -64.07 19.35
C SER A 34 27.37 -62.57 19.30
N ILE A 35 28.47 -62.14 18.67
CA ILE A 35 28.73 -60.74 18.33
C ILE A 35 27.72 -60.37 17.27
N PHE A 36 26.63 -59.71 17.65
CA PHE A 36 25.79 -58.96 16.71
C PHE A 36 26.42 -57.61 16.47
N ILE A 37 27.11 -57.46 15.32
CA ILE A 37 27.51 -56.17 14.82
C ILE A 37 26.23 -55.47 14.36
N LEU A 38 25.67 -54.60 15.19
CA LEU A 38 24.68 -53.65 14.81
C LEU A 38 25.35 -52.58 13.92
N THR A 39 25.38 -52.80 12.61
CA THR A 39 25.61 -51.73 11.68
C THR A 39 24.42 -50.80 11.74
N ALA A 40 24.56 -49.74 12.55
CA ALA A 40 23.66 -48.60 12.50
C ALA A 40 23.83 -47.92 11.11
N CYS A 41 22.97 -48.27 10.16
CA CYS A 41 22.80 -47.43 8.96
C CYS A 41 22.29 -46.07 9.38
N SER A 42 23.18 -45.13 9.68
CA SER A 42 22.85 -43.74 9.76
C SER A 42 22.59 -43.25 8.32
N SER A 43 21.34 -43.30 7.88
CA SER A 43 20.94 -42.59 6.68
C SER A 43 21.28 -41.11 6.90
N PRO A 44 22.08 -40.48 6.06
CA PRO A 44 22.28 -39.05 6.15
C PRO A 44 20.91 -38.41 5.95
N LYS A 45 20.41 -37.72 6.98
CA LYS A 45 19.30 -36.78 6.78
C LYS A 45 19.83 -35.72 5.83
N VAL A 46 19.56 -35.87 4.55
CA VAL A 46 19.70 -34.77 3.60
C VAL A 46 18.70 -33.73 4.05
N SER A 47 19.16 -32.79 4.88
CA SER A 47 18.47 -31.55 5.12
C SER A 47 18.49 -30.77 3.81
N THR A 48 17.52 -30.99 2.96
CA THR A 48 17.23 -30.08 1.88
C THR A 48 16.81 -28.77 2.53
N THR A 49 17.76 -27.90 2.80
CA THR A 49 17.48 -26.48 2.98
C THR A 49 16.89 -26.03 1.66
N VAL A 50 15.56 -26.01 1.58
CA VAL A 50 14.86 -25.27 0.51
C VAL A 50 15.30 -23.84 0.72
N SER A 51 16.25 -23.39 -0.07
CA SER A 51 16.58 -21.98 -0.18
C SER A 51 15.30 -21.31 -0.69
N LEU A 52 14.57 -20.66 0.20
CA LEU A 52 13.46 -19.82 -0.20
C LEU A 52 14.06 -18.74 -1.12
N GLN A 53 13.76 -18.86 -2.40
CA GLN A 53 14.18 -17.84 -3.35
C GLN A 53 13.50 -16.52 -2.96
N GLU A 54 14.26 -15.43 -3.04
CA GLU A 54 13.79 -14.11 -2.70
C GLU A 54 12.74 -13.62 -3.71
N PRO A 55 11.71 -12.87 -3.26
CA PRO A 55 10.76 -12.25 -4.16
C PRO A 55 11.45 -11.33 -5.17
N VAL A 56 11.03 -11.41 -6.42
CA VAL A 56 11.59 -10.63 -7.54
C VAL A 56 10.45 -10.09 -8.39
N LEU A 57 10.49 -8.80 -8.72
CA LEU A 57 9.64 -8.19 -9.73
C LEU A 57 10.32 -8.29 -11.11
N GLN A 58 9.62 -8.87 -12.08
CA GLN A 58 10.05 -8.96 -13.48
C GLN A 58 9.09 -8.18 -14.36
N LEU A 59 9.58 -7.18 -15.08
CA LEU A 59 8.81 -6.48 -16.09
C LEU A 59 8.40 -7.44 -17.21
N LEU A 60 7.13 -7.43 -17.57
CA LEU A 60 6.56 -8.22 -18.66
C LEU A 60 6.24 -7.35 -19.86
N ASP A 61 5.62 -6.18 -19.62
CA ASP A 61 5.18 -5.28 -20.69
C ASP A 61 5.00 -3.85 -20.20
N VAL A 62 4.98 -2.91 -21.14
CA VAL A 62 4.65 -1.49 -20.93
C VAL A 62 3.67 -1.05 -22.00
N TYR A 63 2.60 -0.41 -21.57
CA TYR A 63 1.60 0.19 -22.45
C TYR A 63 1.47 1.69 -22.16
N GLU A 64 1.53 2.52 -23.18
CA GLU A 64 1.35 3.97 -23.06
C GLU A 64 -0.05 4.37 -23.46
N ILE A 65 -0.76 5.06 -22.58
CA ILE A 65 -2.05 5.70 -22.88
C ILE A 65 -1.73 6.95 -23.71
N PRO A 66 -2.27 7.09 -24.93
CA PRO A 66 -1.94 8.23 -25.78
C PRO A 66 -2.24 9.58 -25.09
N PHE A 67 -1.30 10.50 -25.16
CA PHE A 67 -1.49 11.85 -24.62
C PHE A 67 -2.71 12.52 -25.27
N GLN A 68 -3.50 13.27 -24.50
CA GLN A 68 -4.77 13.86 -24.90
C GLN A 68 -5.91 12.87 -25.20
N THR A 69 -5.81 11.64 -24.72
CA THR A 69 -6.97 10.72 -24.73
C THR A 69 -8.16 11.41 -24.07
N MET A 70 -9.29 11.43 -24.77
CA MET A 70 -10.55 11.99 -24.28
C MET A 70 -11.56 10.86 -24.05
N PHE A 71 -12.26 10.90 -22.92
CA PHE A 71 -13.33 9.96 -22.63
C PHE A 71 -14.50 10.70 -21.94
N GLN A 72 -15.73 10.56 -22.45
CA GLN A 72 -16.92 11.22 -21.92
C GLN A 72 -16.70 12.74 -21.65
N GLN A 73 -16.07 13.43 -22.59
CA GLN A 73 -15.72 14.86 -22.52
C GLN A 73 -14.71 15.21 -21.41
N THR A 74 -14.10 14.22 -20.76
CA THR A 74 -13.01 14.43 -19.82
C THR A 74 -11.66 14.10 -20.44
N LYS A 75 -10.63 14.83 -20.07
CA LYS A 75 -9.26 14.53 -20.43
C LYS A 75 -8.72 13.42 -19.52
N VAL A 76 -8.29 12.30 -20.10
CA VAL A 76 -7.65 11.23 -19.36
C VAL A 76 -6.20 11.62 -19.06
N GLY A 77 -5.86 11.63 -17.78
CA GLY A 77 -4.54 12.00 -17.25
C GLY A 77 -4.61 12.23 -15.76
N GLY A 78 -3.49 12.57 -15.15
CA GLY A 78 -3.44 12.71 -13.70
C GLY A 78 -3.76 11.39 -13.00
N LEU A 79 -3.29 10.24 -13.51
CA LEU A 79 -3.67 8.93 -12.98
C LEU A 79 -2.79 8.57 -11.79
N SER A 80 -3.21 8.96 -10.57
CA SER A 80 -2.44 8.82 -9.33
C SER A 80 -2.64 7.47 -8.64
N SER A 81 -3.72 6.73 -8.92
CA SER A 81 -3.93 5.42 -8.32
C SER A 81 -4.66 4.46 -9.25
N ILE A 82 -4.47 3.17 -9.02
CA ILE A 82 -5.16 2.09 -9.71
C ILE A 82 -5.56 1.00 -8.71
N ASP A 83 -6.79 0.49 -8.81
CA ASP A 83 -7.26 -0.65 -8.03
C ASP A 83 -7.99 -1.66 -8.92
N TYR A 84 -7.80 -2.94 -8.65
CA TYR A 84 -8.37 -4.03 -9.45
C TYR A 84 -9.54 -4.70 -8.73
N ASN A 85 -10.69 -4.71 -9.39
CA ASN A 85 -11.84 -5.50 -9.00
C ASN A 85 -11.83 -6.84 -9.74
N LEU A 86 -11.38 -7.89 -9.04
CA LEU A 86 -11.29 -9.24 -9.58
C LEU A 86 -12.66 -9.83 -9.98
N GLU A 87 -13.74 -9.46 -9.28
CA GLU A 87 -15.07 -10.04 -9.52
C GLU A 87 -15.66 -9.58 -10.86
N GLU A 88 -15.41 -8.32 -11.23
CA GLU A 88 -15.90 -7.73 -12.48
C GLU A 88 -14.83 -7.69 -13.58
N ASP A 89 -13.59 -8.04 -13.28
CA ASP A 89 -12.42 -7.92 -14.16
C ASP A 89 -12.25 -6.49 -14.73
N VAL A 90 -12.32 -5.49 -13.83
CA VAL A 90 -12.18 -4.09 -14.16
C VAL A 90 -11.23 -3.38 -13.21
N TYR A 91 -10.74 -2.24 -13.66
CA TYR A 91 -9.83 -1.38 -12.90
C TYR A 91 -10.51 -0.04 -12.63
N TYR A 92 -10.24 0.51 -11.45
CA TYR A 92 -10.60 1.88 -11.08
C TYR A 92 -9.32 2.71 -11.00
N LEU A 93 -9.32 3.86 -11.67
CA LEU A 93 -8.19 4.78 -11.69
C LEU A 93 -8.68 6.16 -11.27
N ILE A 94 -8.07 6.75 -10.24
CA ILE A 94 -8.41 8.11 -9.82
C ILE A 94 -7.55 9.12 -10.61
N SER A 95 -8.09 10.31 -10.82
CA SER A 95 -7.35 11.45 -11.41
C SER A 95 -7.12 12.50 -10.34
N ASP A 96 -5.89 12.99 -10.22
CA ASP A 96 -5.47 14.07 -9.34
C ASP A 96 -5.92 15.47 -9.81
N ASP A 97 -6.75 15.50 -10.86
CA ASP A 97 -7.31 16.76 -11.37
C ASP A 97 -8.12 17.48 -10.29
N ARG A 98 -7.54 18.51 -9.73
CA ARG A 98 -8.15 19.38 -8.70
C ARG A 98 -9.35 20.18 -9.23
N SER A 99 -10.19 19.56 -10.03
CA SER A 99 -11.27 20.20 -10.78
C SER A 99 -10.78 21.37 -11.66
N ALA A 100 -9.53 21.30 -12.12
CA ALA A 100 -8.91 22.35 -12.93
C ALA A 100 -9.22 22.21 -14.42
N PHE A 101 -9.13 21.00 -14.95
CA PHE A 101 -9.47 20.68 -16.34
C PHE A 101 -10.89 20.16 -16.47
N ASN A 102 -11.26 19.22 -15.59
CA ASN A 102 -12.58 18.62 -15.50
C ASN A 102 -12.93 18.40 -14.03
N PRO A 103 -14.18 18.15 -13.65
CA PRO A 103 -14.51 17.80 -12.27
C PRO A 103 -13.65 16.66 -11.74
N ALA A 104 -13.28 16.71 -10.44
CA ALA A 104 -12.57 15.64 -9.76
C ALA A 104 -13.29 14.31 -9.99
N ARG A 105 -12.57 13.26 -10.37
CA ARG A 105 -13.17 12.04 -10.93
C ARG A 105 -12.31 10.82 -10.78
N TYR A 106 -12.91 9.68 -11.00
CA TYR A 106 -12.22 8.43 -11.26
C TYR A 106 -12.79 7.77 -12.52
N TYR A 107 -12.00 6.88 -13.09
CA TYR A 107 -12.38 6.11 -14.27
C TYR A 107 -12.57 4.63 -13.89
N LYS A 108 -13.56 3.99 -14.50
CA LYS A 108 -13.66 2.53 -14.59
C LYS A 108 -13.12 2.11 -15.95
N ALA A 109 -12.24 1.13 -16.01
CA ALA A 109 -11.63 0.67 -17.25
C ALA A 109 -11.48 -0.86 -17.26
N SER A 110 -11.48 -1.45 -18.44
CA SER A 110 -11.03 -2.82 -18.71
C SER A 110 -9.64 -2.76 -19.32
N ILE A 111 -8.71 -3.59 -18.81
CA ILE A 111 -7.35 -3.73 -19.35
C ILE A 111 -7.22 -5.15 -19.88
N ARG A 112 -7.12 -5.28 -21.19
CA ARG A 112 -7.01 -6.60 -21.85
C ARG A 112 -5.56 -7.06 -21.84
N ILE A 113 -5.30 -8.13 -21.07
CA ILE A 113 -3.96 -8.74 -20.97
C ILE A 113 -4.01 -10.11 -21.61
N ARG A 114 -3.11 -10.37 -22.58
CA ARG A 114 -2.93 -11.67 -23.22
C ARG A 114 -1.46 -11.98 -23.44
N HIS A 115 -1.06 -13.23 -23.23
CA HIS A 115 0.32 -13.67 -23.40
C HIS A 115 1.34 -12.78 -22.68
N ASN A 116 0.99 -12.34 -21.46
CA ASN A 116 1.78 -11.43 -20.64
C ASN A 116 2.03 -10.04 -21.26
N LYS A 117 1.11 -9.58 -22.14
CA LYS A 117 1.13 -8.24 -22.76
C LYS A 117 -0.18 -7.53 -22.55
N ILE A 118 -0.10 -6.23 -22.36
CA ILE A 118 -1.25 -5.34 -22.36
C ILE A 118 -1.59 -5.04 -23.81
N GLU A 119 -2.73 -5.55 -24.31
CA GLU A 119 -3.17 -5.30 -25.66
C GLU A 119 -3.91 -3.97 -25.81
N ASP A 120 -4.67 -3.59 -24.78
CA ASP A 120 -5.54 -2.42 -24.83
C ASP A 120 -6.03 -2.00 -23.44
N ILE A 121 -6.40 -0.73 -23.30
CA ILE A 121 -7.19 -0.19 -22.20
C ILE A 121 -8.46 0.43 -22.77
N THR A 122 -9.62 0.00 -22.30
CA THR A 122 -10.92 0.54 -22.69
C THR A 122 -11.57 1.20 -21.46
N PHE A 123 -11.74 2.51 -21.49
CA PHE A 123 -12.48 3.23 -20.45
C PHE A 123 -13.97 2.93 -20.57
N ILE A 124 -14.63 2.64 -19.46
CA ILE A 124 -16.05 2.22 -19.36
C ILE A 124 -16.90 3.38 -18.84
N SER A 125 -16.44 4.05 -17.76
CA SER A 125 -17.09 5.24 -17.20
C SER A 125 -16.07 6.24 -16.68
N ALA A 126 -16.51 7.50 -16.58
CA ALA A 126 -15.82 8.58 -15.89
C ALA A 126 -16.80 9.17 -14.86
N ASP A 127 -16.55 8.88 -13.59
CA ASP A 127 -17.48 9.17 -12.51
C ASP A 127 -16.97 10.32 -11.65
N THR A 128 -17.81 11.35 -11.48
CA THR A 128 -17.45 12.57 -10.75
C THR A 128 -17.46 12.34 -9.25
N LEU A 129 -16.38 12.72 -8.55
CA LEU A 129 -16.36 12.81 -7.10
C LEU A 129 -17.23 13.97 -6.64
N ARG A 130 -18.05 13.73 -5.61
CA ARG A 130 -19.04 14.70 -5.12
C ARG A 130 -18.94 14.85 -3.61
N ARG A 131 -19.26 16.04 -3.14
CA ARG A 131 -19.33 16.36 -1.72
C ARG A 131 -20.52 15.63 -1.04
N TYR A 132 -20.61 15.75 0.28
CA TYR A 132 -21.72 15.18 1.08
C TYR A 132 -23.10 15.61 0.60
N ASP A 133 -23.23 16.85 0.14
CA ASP A 133 -24.50 17.41 -0.37
C ASP A 133 -24.82 17.01 -1.82
N GLY A 134 -23.95 16.19 -2.44
CA GLY A 134 -24.09 15.76 -3.83
C GLY A 134 -23.58 16.76 -4.86
N SER A 135 -23.15 17.96 -4.46
CA SER A 135 -22.54 18.93 -5.38
C SER A 135 -21.13 18.51 -5.78
N MET A 136 -20.64 19.00 -6.92
CA MET A 136 -19.27 18.78 -7.36
C MET A 136 -18.29 19.57 -6.49
N PHE A 137 -17.08 19.03 -6.33
CA PHE A 137 -16.00 19.78 -5.73
C PHE A 137 -15.60 20.95 -6.63
N PRO A 138 -15.38 22.17 -6.08
CA PRO A 138 -14.97 23.33 -6.86
C PRO A 138 -13.52 23.21 -7.30
N SER A 139 -13.13 23.93 -8.37
CA SER A 139 -11.72 24.14 -8.68
C SER A 139 -11.06 25.10 -7.69
N PHE A 140 -9.73 25.07 -7.65
CA PHE A 140 -8.96 26.01 -6.82
C PHE A 140 -9.28 27.49 -7.12
N ALA A 141 -9.53 27.82 -8.37
CA ALA A 141 -9.86 29.19 -8.78
C ALA A 141 -11.25 29.61 -8.28
N ASN A 142 -12.20 28.69 -8.13
CA ASN A 142 -13.55 28.99 -7.68
C ASN A 142 -13.67 29.03 -6.16
N ASP A 143 -13.10 28.04 -5.47
CA ASP A 143 -13.06 27.99 -4.00
C ASP A 143 -11.86 27.16 -3.52
N PRO A 144 -10.73 27.80 -3.21
CA PRO A 144 -9.53 27.08 -2.78
C PRO A 144 -9.66 26.43 -1.41
N PHE A 145 -10.67 26.79 -0.60
CA PHE A 145 -10.91 26.19 0.71
C PHE A 145 -11.70 24.89 0.65
N GLN A 146 -12.21 24.53 -0.51
CA GLN A 146 -12.96 23.29 -0.76
C GLN A 146 -12.49 22.54 -2.00
N CYS A 147 -11.40 23.00 -2.62
CA CYS A 147 -10.80 22.35 -3.77
C CYS A 147 -10.27 20.97 -3.39
N PRO A 148 -10.61 19.89 -4.10
CA PRO A 148 -10.09 18.57 -3.79
C PRO A 148 -8.65 18.43 -4.34
N ASP A 149 -7.97 17.43 -3.83
CA ASP A 149 -6.69 16.94 -4.31
C ASP A 149 -6.71 15.41 -4.20
N PRO A 150 -7.37 14.70 -5.13
CA PRO A 150 -7.55 13.26 -5.02
C PRO A 150 -6.28 12.51 -5.41
N GLU A 151 -5.76 11.63 -4.54
CA GLU A 151 -4.49 10.93 -4.79
C GLU A 151 -4.66 9.42 -4.89
N SER A 152 -5.28 8.77 -3.93
CA SER A 152 -5.44 7.32 -3.96
C SER A 152 -6.89 6.90 -3.89
N LEU A 153 -7.22 5.75 -4.53
CA LEU A 153 -8.57 5.19 -4.52
C LEU A 153 -8.52 3.67 -4.36
N ARG A 154 -9.41 3.14 -3.52
CA ARG A 154 -9.61 1.69 -3.33
C ARG A 154 -11.09 1.35 -3.38
N PHE A 155 -11.42 0.26 -4.05
CA PHE A 155 -12.77 -0.28 -4.13
C PHE A 155 -13.04 -1.28 -3.02
N LEU A 156 -14.03 -0.98 -2.19
CA LEU A 156 -14.50 -1.86 -1.12
C LEU A 156 -15.68 -2.70 -1.63
N SER A 157 -15.38 -3.89 -2.17
CA SER A 157 -16.38 -4.77 -2.81
C SER A 157 -17.49 -5.23 -1.85
N THR A 158 -17.18 -5.36 -0.54
CA THR A 158 -18.16 -5.81 0.47
C THR A 158 -19.34 -4.87 0.65
N THR A 159 -19.15 -3.57 0.47
CA THR A 159 -20.19 -2.54 0.60
C THR A 159 -20.44 -1.80 -0.71
N ASN A 160 -19.69 -2.14 -1.76
CA ASN A 160 -19.77 -1.50 -3.06
C ASN A 160 -19.55 0.02 -2.99
N GLN A 161 -18.51 0.41 -2.25
CA GLN A 161 -18.10 1.78 -1.98
C GLN A 161 -16.66 2.02 -2.41
N PHE A 162 -16.31 3.28 -2.56
CA PHE A 162 -14.94 3.72 -2.77
C PHE A 162 -14.38 4.39 -1.53
N ILE A 163 -13.11 4.13 -1.22
CA ILE A 163 -12.34 4.87 -0.23
C ILE A 163 -11.27 5.62 -1.02
N TRP A 164 -11.18 6.94 -0.83
CA TRP A 164 -10.21 7.75 -1.54
C TRP A 164 -9.55 8.80 -0.63
N ALA A 165 -8.28 9.08 -0.89
CA ALA A 165 -7.49 10.08 -0.18
C ALA A 165 -7.63 11.44 -0.87
N ASN A 166 -7.70 12.47 -0.06
CA ASN A 166 -7.64 13.87 -0.44
C ASN A 166 -6.45 14.49 0.28
N GLU A 167 -5.48 15.01 -0.47
CA GLU A 167 -4.25 15.55 0.09
C GLU A 167 -4.45 16.83 0.89
N GLY A 168 -5.48 17.58 0.54
CA GLY A 168 -5.75 18.88 1.11
C GLY A 168 -4.87 19.99 0.53
N GLU A 169 -4.66 21.09 1.26
CA GLU A 169 -3.82 22.20 0.80
C GLU A 169 -3.20 22.94 1.96
N ARG A 170 -1.93 23.29 1.83
CA ARG A 170 -1.20 24.16 2.76
C ARG A 170 -0.51 25.30 1.99
N LEU A 171 -1.20 26.41 1.81
CA LEU A 171 -0.65 27.60 1.16
C LEU A 171 -0.64 28.78 2.13
N ILE A 172 0.52 29.03 2.74
CA ILE A 172 0.70 30.06 3.80
C ILE A 172 1.02 31.43 3.23
N ASN A 173 1.64 31.52 2.05
CA ASN A 173 2.02 32.76 1.38
C ASN A 173 0.91 33.30 0.47
N HIS A 174 -0.34 33.13 0.90
CA HIS A 174 -1.51 33.67 0.23
C HIS A 174 -2.09 34.82 1.05
N GLU A 175 -2.83 35.75 0.46
CA GLU A 175 -3.44 36.88 1.15
C GLU A 175 -4.18 36.44 2.43
N LYS A 176 -4.91 35.33 2.33
CA LYS A 176 -5.46 34.59 3.46
C LYS A 176 -4.91 33.17 3.38
N PRO A 177 -4.20 32.65 4.40
CA PRO A 177 -3.70 31.27 4.38
C PRO A 177 -4.79 30.27 4.08
N ILE A 178 -4.51 29.34 3.15
CA ILE A 178 -5.39 28.23 2.78
C ILE A 178 -4.85 27.01 3.49
N LEU A 179 -5.65 26.50 4.42
CA LEU A 179 -5.34 25.31 5.21
C LEU A 179 -6.54 24.37 5.10
N LEU A 180 -6.44 23.41 4.19
CA LEU A 180 -7.42 22.35 4.00
C LEU A 180 -6.79 21.05 4.50
N ASP A 181 -7.36 20.51 5.57
CA ASP A 181 -6.84 19.27 6.17
C ASP A 181 -6.92 18.10 5.18
N PRO A 182 -5.93 17.20 5.16
CA PRO A 182 -6.04 15.96 4.43
C PRO A 182 -7.18 15.11 4.99
N ALA A 183 -7.82 14.34 4.11
CA ALA A 183 -8.96 13.52 4.47
C ALA A 183 -8.94 12.18 3.73
N ILE A 184 -9.57 11.17 4.33
CA ILE A 184 -9.86 9.90 3.67
C ILE A 184 -11.37 9.73 3.68
N TYR A 185 -11.97 9.79 2.49
CA TYR A 185 -13.40 9.76 2.30
C TYR A 185 -13.90 8.36 1.93
N ILE A 186 -15.16 8.10 2.26
CA ILE A 186 -15.93 6.97 1.76
C ILE A 186 -17.01 7.53 0.85
N SER A 187 -17.08 7.05 -0.39
CA SER A 187 -18.05 7.46 -1.40
C SER A 187 -18.88 6.27 -1.88
N ASN A 188 -20.11 6.54 -2.24
CA ASN A 188 -20.95 5.58 -2.95
C ASN A 188 -20.51 5.44 -4.42
N GLN A 189 -21.17 4.54 -5.16
CA GLN A 189 -20.87 4.31 -6.58
C GLN A 189 -21.06 5.53 -7.50
N ASN A 190 -21.84 6.52 -7.07
CA ASN A 190 -22.04 7.75 -7.82
C ASN A 190 -20.97 8.81 -7.47
N GLY A 191 -19.91 8.43 -6.76
CA GLY A 191 -18.84 9.31 -6.31
C GLY A 191 -19.20 10.24 -5.17
N GLN A 192 -20.42 10.19 -4.63
CA GLN A 192 -20.84 11.07 -3.54
C GLN A 192 -20.27 10.58 -2.21
N VAL A 193 -19.57 11.48 -1.51
CA VAL A 193 -19.07 11.24 -0.16
C VAL A 193 -20.23 10.95 0.79
N SER A 194 -20.14 9.85 1.50
CA SER A 194 -21.12 9.42 2.51
C SER A 194 -20.55 9.44 3.93
N ASP A 195 -19.21 9.28 4.07
CA ASP A 195 -18.52 9.24 5.35
C ASP A 195 -17.02 9.55 5.19
N SER A 196 -16.28 9.60 6.32
CA SER A 196 -14.83 9.80 6.32
C SER A 196 -14.16 9.13 7.52
N PHE A 197 -12.87 8.83 7.38
CA PHE A 197 -12.05 8.32 8.47
C PHE A 197 -11.64 9.44 9.44
N LYS A 198 -11.44 9.10 10.71
CA LYS A 198 -11.05 10.02 11.76
C LYS A 198 -9.53 10.24 11.73
N ILE A 199 -9.11 11.30 11.10
CA ILE A 199 -7.68 11.63 10.97
C ILE A 199 -7.14 12.20 12.27
N PRO A 200 -6.05 11.63 12.87
CA PRO A 200 -5.43 12.17 14.08
C PRO A 200 -4.94 13.61 13.91
N SER A 201 -4.99 14.38 14.99
CA SER A 201 -4.71 15.83 14.97
C SER A 201 -3.30 16.20 14.50
N ILE A 202 -2.33 15.29 14.63
CA ILE A 202 -0.95 15.50 14.14
C ILE A 202 -0.89 15.64 12.60
N PHE A 203 -1.90 15.16 11.87
CA PHE A 203 -2.00 15.25 10.40
C PHE A 203 -2.84 16.43 9.93
N LYS A 204 -3.20 17.36 10.81
CA LYS A 204 -3.92 18.56 10.42
C LYS A 204 -2.98 19.65 9.93
N MET A 205 -3.42 20.35 8.88
CA MET A 205 -2.66 21.49 8.33
C MET A 205 -2.49 22.60 9.37
N ASN A 206 -1.30 23.19 9.39
CA ASN A 206 -0.95 24.25 10.32
C ASN A 206 -0.20 25.39 9.59
N PRO A 207 -0.42 26.65 9.92
CA PRO A 207 0.32 27.76 9.31
C PRO A 207 1.80 27.82 9.72
N GLY A 208 2.16 27.26 10.88
CA GLY A 208 3.56 27.09 11.31
C GLY A 208 4.17 25.80 10.77
N GLU A 209 5.42 25.53 11.18
CA GLU A 209 6.13 24.27 10.83
C GLU A 209 5.68 23.13 11.74
N LYS A 210 4.42 22.72 11.54
CA LYS A 210 3.75 21.62 12.25
C LYS A 210 2.81 20.90 11.29
N GLY A 211 2.61 19.59 11.56
CA GLY A 211 1.75 18.74 10.72
C GLY A 211 2.33 18.47 9.34
N PRO A 212 1.49 18.22 8.36
CA PRO A 212 1.92 17.89 7.01
C PRO A 212 2.58 19.05 6.27
N ARG A 213 3.47 18.71 5.37
CA ARG A 213 3.97 19.62 4.34
C ARG A 213 2.94 19.75 3.22
N ARG A 214 3.04 20.83 2.46
CA ARG A 214 2.28 20.99 1.23
C ARG A 214 2.71 19.93 0.20
N ASN A 215 1.78 19.30 -0.47
CA ASN A 215 2.03 18.17 -1.39
C ASN A 215 2.96 17.13 -0.75
N GLY A 216 2.51 16.51 0.32
CA GLY A 216 3.30 15.51 1.06
C GLY A 216 2.45 14.84 2.12
N THR A 217 1.14 14.67 1.84
CA THR A 217 0.20 14.10 2.80
C THR A 217 -0.17 12.65 2.45
N PHE A 218 -1.46 12.29 2.47
CA PHE A 218 -1.92 10.94 2.16
C PHE A 218 -1.96 10.69 0.65
N GLU A 219 -0.82 10.29 0.10
CA GLU A 219 -0.69 9.88 -1.30
C GLU A 219 -1.25 8.48 -1.54
N SER A 220 -1.24 7.63 -0.53
CA SER A 220 -1.42 6.21 -0.75
C SER A 220 -2.39 5.55 0.23
N LEU A 221 -3.19 4.63 -0.30
CA LEU A 221 -4.12 3.79 0.44
C LEU A 221 -3.93 2.32 0.09
N SER A 222 -4.22 1.43 1.03
CA SER A 222 -4.31 0.00 0.74
C SER A 222 -5.28 -0.73 1.65
N LEU A 223 -6.02 -1.68 1.08
CA LEU A 223 -6.99 -2.49 1.81
C LEU A 223 -6.39 -3.84 2.22
N ASN A 224 -6.57 -4.20 3.48
CA ASN A 224 -6.56 -5.59 3.92
C ASN A 224 -8.00 -6.07 4.07
N LYS A 225 -8.56 -6.60 3.00
CA LYS A 225 -9.97 -7.03 2.93
C LYS A 225 -10.30 -8.14 3.94
N HIS A 226 -9.35 -9.03 4.26
CA HIS A 226 -9.55 -10.12 5.22
C HIS A 226 -9.71 -9.64 6.66
N LEU A 227 -9.00 -8.59 7.05
CA LEU A 227 -9.04 -8.04 8.40
C LEU A 227 -9.91 -6.79 8.51
N ASN A 228 -10.59 -6.39 7.44
CA ASN A 228 -11.40 -5.16 7.36
C ASN A 228 -10.62 -3.91 7.78
N MET A 229 -9.38 -3.79 7.28
CA MET A 229 -8.44 -2.71 7.62
C MET A 229 -8.05 -1.90 6.40
N LEU A 230 -7.92 -0.60 6.59
CA LEU A 230 -7.33 0.33 5.65
C LEU A 230 -5.95 0.77 6.16
N TYR A 231 -4.99 0.81 5.27
CA TYR A 231 -3.69 1.45 5.50
C TYR A 231 -3.60 2.71 4.65
N ALA A 232 -3.06 3.77 5.22
CA ALA A 232 -2.71 5.01 4.54
C ALA A 232 -1.27 5.37 4.85
N CYS A 233 -0.55 5.96 3.90
CA CYS A 233 0.81 6.42 4.11
C CYS A 233 0.95 7.88 3.70
N MET A 234 1.72 8.63 4.51
CA MET A 234 2.16 9.97 4.13
C MET A 234 3.23 9.86 3.04
N GLU A 235 3.22 10.78 2.06
CA GLU A 235 4.30 10.88 1.08
C GLU A 235 5.59 11.35 1.74
N GLU A 236 5.52 12.46 2.49
CA GLU A 236 6.66 13.12 3.11
C GLU A 236 6.61 13.08 4.64
N PRO A 237 7.75 13.32 5.32
CA PRO A 237 7.78 13.52 6.76
C PRO A 237 6.88 14.67 7.22
N LEU A 238 6.21 14.50 8.36
CA LEU A 238 5.65 15.67 9.06
C LEU A 238 6.78 16.63 9.47
N PHE A 239 6.47 17.89 9.69
CA PHE A 239 7.47 18.84 10.19
C PHE A 239 8.09 18.37 11.51
N GLU A 240 7.31 17.77 12.40
CA GLU A 240 7.76 17.20 13.66
C GLU A 240 8.67 15.97 13.48
N ASP A 241 8.52 15.25 12.39
CA ASP A 241 9.26 14.02 12.12
C ASP A 241 10.61 14.24 11.39
N GLY A 242 10.99 15.50 11.22
CA GLY A 242 12.30 15.90 10.70
C GLY A 242 12.28 16.45 9.29
N GLU A 243 13.45 16.55 8.69
CA GLU A 243 13.64 17.09 7.36
C GLU A 243 13.24 16.11 6.26
N ARG A 244 13.01 16.63 5.05
CA ARG A 244 12.88 15.82 3.82
C ARG A 244 14.13 14.97 3.59
N ALA A 245 13.98 13.92 2.79
CA ALA A 245 15.11 13.08 2.40
C ALA A 245 16.24 13.92 1.76
N GLY A 246 17.44 13.73 2.28
CA GLY A 246 18.66 14.33 1.72
C GLY A 246 19.27 13.50 0.58
N LEU A 247 20.45 13.89 0.11
CA LEU A 247 21.18 13.19 -0.97
C LEU A 247 22.00 12.00 -0.51
N HIS A 248 22.45 11.98 0.74
CA HIS A 248 23.42 10.98 1.23
C HIS A 248 22.86 10.13 2.35
N ASP A 249 22.31 10.75 3.38
CA ASP A 249 21.68 10.06 4.49
C ASP A 249 20.25 10.55 4.64
N SER A 250 19.32 9.63 4.66
CA SER A 250 17.95 9.96 5.00
C SER A 250 17.73 9.70 6.49
N THR A 251 17.38 10.75 7.21
CA THR A 251 16.73 10.66 8.52
C THR A 251 15.22 10.88 8.39
N ALA A 252 14.73 10.84 7.17
CA ALA A 252 13.34 11.14 6.83
C ALA A 252 12.44 9.96 7.18
N TRP A 253 11.49 10.21 8.07
CA TRP A 253 10.50 9.26 8.55
C TRP A 253 9.12 9.66 8.08
N VAL A 254 8.43 8.76 7.41
CA VAL A 254 6.99 8.93 7.10
C VAL A 254 6.15 8.03 8.00
N ARG A 255 4.91 8.44 8.23
CA ARG A 255 3.95 7.68 9.03
C ARG A 255 3.01 6.89 8.15
N MET A 256 2.91 5.59 8.41
CA MET A 256 1.85 4.72 7.91
C MET A 256 0.81 4.57 9.01
N ILE A 257 -0.47 4.69 8.67
CA ILE A 257 -1.58 4.56 9.61
C ILE A 257 -2.45 3.40 9.19
N LYS A 258 -2.84 2.59 10.15
CA LYS A 258 -3.86 1.56 9.96
C LYS A 258 -5.15 2.01 10.63
N PHE A 259 -6.25 1.93 9.88
CA PHE A 259 -7.60 2.23 10.34
C PHE A 259 -8.46 0.98 10.34
N ASP A 260 -9.41 0.92 11.26
CA ASP A 260 -10.53 0.00 11.18
C ASP A 260 -11.59 0.58 10.24
N ILE A 261 -12.06 -0.21 9.26
CA ILE A 261 -13.01 0.27 8.24
C ILE A 261 -14.41 0.45 8.81
N GLU A 262 -14.80 -0.35 9.81
CA GLU A 262 -16.14 -0.27 10.39
C GLU A 262 -16.30 0.95 11.29
N THR A 263 -15.35 1.14 12.24
CA THR A 263 -15.37 2.26 13.19
C THR A 263 -14.77 3.54 12.64
N LYS A 264 -13.95 3.44 11.56
CA LYS A 264 -13.18 4.52 10.92
C LYS A 264 -12.15 5.16 11.85
N ASP A 265 -11.86 4.51 12.96
CA ASP A 265 -10.87 4.95 13.93
C ASP A 265 -9.44 4.54 13.51
N PRO A 266 -8.43 5.37 13.77
CA PRO A 266 -7.03 4.97 13.67
C PRO A 266 -6.72 3.92 14.74
N VAL A 267 -6.07 2.82 14.33
CA VAL A 267 -5.75 1.69 15.22
C VAL A 267 -4.30 1.72 15.66
N ILE A 268 -3.38 2.05 14.74
CA ILE A 268 -1.93 2.02 14.98
C ILE A 268 -1.22 2.88 13.94
N GLN A 269 -0.08 3.46 14.32
CA GLN A 269 0.83 4.12 13.39
C GLN A 269 2.18 3.42 13.38
N TYR A 270 2.80 3.33 12.21
CA TYR A 270 4.14 2.79 12.02
C TYR A 270 5.06 3.85 11.45
N ALA A 271 6.34 3.79 11.83
CA ALA A 271 7.39 4.61 11.23
C ALA A 271 8.03 3.85 10.06
N TYR A 272 8.06 4.47 8.88
CA TYR A 272 8.75 3.98 7.70
C TYR A 272 9.85 4.96 7.31
N LYS A 273 11.07 4.45 7.08
CA LYS A 273 12.22 5.26 6.69
C LYS A 273 12.34 5.29 5.18
N ILE A 274 12.22 6.47 4.56
CA ILE A 274 12.45 6.63 3.13
C ILE A 274 13.94 6.73 2.82
N ASP A 275 14.31 6.29 1.61
CA ASP A 275 15.69 6.36 1.12
C ASP A 275 16.12 7.79 0.82
N PRO A 276 17.44 8.06 0.67
CA PRO A 276 17.93 9.32 0.14
C PRO A 276 17.41 9.60 -1.27
N VAL A 277 17.34 10.88 -1.62
CA VAL A 277 17.10 11.32 -3.00
C VAL A 277 18.20 10.78 -3.92
N VAL A 278 17.80 10.21 -5.06
CA VAL A 278 18.74 9.48 -5.94
C VAL A 278 19.59 10.43 -6.77
N HIS A 279 19.00 11.46 -7.35
CA HIS A 279 19.71 12.35 -8.28
C HIS A 279 19.96 13.73 -7.66
N LYS A 280 21.19 14.22 -7.82
CA LYS A 280 21.52 15.59 -7.42
C LYS A 280 20.78 16.58 -8.32
N PRO A 281 20.05 17.58 -7.77
CA PRO A 281 19.33 18.55 -8.60
C PRO A 281 20.29 19.47 -9.37
N ASN A 282 19.77 20.05 -10.44
CA ASN A 282 20.45 21.07 -11.21
C ASN A 282 19.52 22.29 -11.39
N PRO A 283 19.87 23.48 -10.81
CA PRO A 283 21.06 23.79 -9.99
C PRO A 283 21.08 23.03 -8.67
N GLU A 284 22.26 22.91 -8.05
CA GLU A 284 22.54 22.04 -6.88
C GLU A 284 21.59 22.24 -5.69
N ASN A 285 21.14 23.47 -5.46
CA ASN A 285 20.25 23.83 -4.35
C ASN A 285 18.77 23.87 -4.76
N ALA A 286 18.43 23.42 -5.97
CA ALA A 286 17.04 23.37 -6.41
C ALA A 286 16.24 22.28 -5.66
N PHE A 287 14.93 22.34 -5.79
CA PHE A 287 14.02 21.43 -5.11
C PHE A 287 14.29 19.97 -5.50
N ARG A 288 14.20 19.12 -4.50
CA ARG A 288 14.29 17.67 -4.61
C ARG A 288 13.45 17.01 -3.52
N VAL A 289 12.98 15.81 -3.80
CA VAL A 289 12.15 15.03 -2.88
C VAL A 289 12.35 13.53 -3.14
N ASN A 290 12.23 12.73 -2.12
CA ASN A 290 11.91 11.31 -2.20
C ASN A 290 10.74 11.08 -1.23
N GLY A 291 9.71 10.40 -1.69
CA GLY A 291 8.49 10.16 -0.94
C GLY A 291 7.89 8.79 -1.25
N VAL A 292 6.88 8.41 -0.48
CA VAL A 292 6.08 7.21 -0.72
C VAL A 292 4.89 7.60 -1.58
N SER A 293 4.90 7.26 -2.86
CA SER A 293 3.80 7.58 -3.78
C SER A 293 2.67 6.54 -3.75
N GLU A 294 2.93 5.28 -3.41
CA GLU A 294 1.84 4.30 -3.24
C GLU A 294 2.25 3.14 -2.32
N ILE A 295 1.25 2.52 -1.69
CA ILE A 295 1.40 1.29 -0.91
C ILE A 295 0.37 0.24 -1.36
N LEU A 296 0.73 -1.05 -1.28
CA LEU A 296 -0.19 -2.16 -1.55
C LEU A 296 0.03 -3.28 -0.53
N TYR A 297 -1.02 -3.62 0.23
CA TYR A 297 -0.96 -4.72 1.19
C TYR A 297 -0.74 -6.06 0.48
N ALA A 298 0.32 -6.75 0.86
CA ALA A 298 0.81 -7.95 0.19
C ALA A 298 0.71 -9.22 1.06
N GLY A 299 -0.21 -9.23 2.02
CA GLY A 299 -0.39 -10.37 2.92
C GLY A 299 0.66 -10.46 4.03
N ASN A 300 0.38 -11.24 5.07
CA ASN A 300 1.32 -11.57 6.16
C ASN A 300 2.04 -10.35 6.77
N LYS A 301 1.31 -9.23 6.99
CA LYS A 301 1.85 -7.96 7.51
C LYS A 301 2.96 -7.34 6.63
N ARG A 302 2.92 -7.63 5.32
CA ARG A 302 3.85 -7.05 4.34
C ARG A 302 3.12 -6.09 3.41
N MET A 303 3.88 -5.15 2.88
CA MET A 303 3.41 -4.17 1.89
C MET A 303 4.41 -4.03 0.76
N ILE A 304 3.92 -3.88 -0.45
CA ILE A 304 4.68 -3.26 -1.53
C ILE A 304 4.65 -1.75 -1.27
N VAL A 305 5.80 -1.11 -1.34
CA VAL A 305 5.94 0.34 -1.17
C VAL A 305 6.64 0.89 -2.40
N VAL A 306 6.05 1.91 -2.99
CA VAL A 306 6.63 2.67 -4.10
C VAL A 306 7.28 3.92 -3.54
N GLU A 307 8.61 4.01 -3.63
CA GLU A 307 9.34 5.24 -3.37
C GLU A 307 9.67 5.93 -4.68
N ARG A 308 9.31 7.20 -4.80
CA ARG A 308 9.53 8.03 -5.97
C ARG A 308 10.42 9.21 -5.62
N SER A 309 11.57 9.27 -6.26
CA SER A 309 12.56 10.33 -6.07
C SER A 309 12.57 11.27 -7.28
N TRP A 310 12.39 12.55 -7.01
CA TRP A 310 12.43 13.61 -8.03
C TRP A 310 13.46 14.68 -7.66
N SER A 311 14.10 15.26 -8.69
CA SER A 311 15.04 16.36 -8.51
C SER A 311 14.94 17.34 -9.69
N ALA A 312 14.90 18.64 -9.39
CA ALA A 312 14.86 19.68 -10.41
C ALA A 312 16.00 19.55 -11.40
N GLY A 313 15.72 19.71 -12.69
CA GLY A 313 16.68 19.59 -13.77
C GLY A 313 17.13 18.16 -14.08
N GLN A 314 16.55 17.16 -13.41
CA GLN A 314 16.73 15.73 -13.68
C GLN A 314 15.45 15.15 -14.26
N LYS A 315 15.58 14.26 -15.24
CA LYS A 315 14.48 13.49 -15.83
C LYS A 315 14.99 12.10 -16.21
N PRO A 316 14.18 11.05 -16.07
CA PRO A 316 12.88 10.98 -15.37
C PRO A 316 13.01 10.95 -13.84
N SER A 317 11.90 10.79 -13.12
CA SER A 317 11.92 10.39 -11.70
C SER A 317 12.55 9.03 -11.53
N ASN A 318 13.31 8.80 -10.45
CA ASN A 318 13.72 7.45 -10.07
C ASN A 318 12.61 6.79 -9.24
N VAL A 319 12.30 5.54 -9.55
CA VAL A 319 11.28 4.75 -8.83
C VAL A 319 11.89 3.47 -8.30
N LYS A 320 11.72 3.23 -7.01
CA LYS A 320 12.13 2.01 -6.33
C LYS A 320 10.93 1.33 -5.68
N ILE A 321 10.84 0.02 -5.85
CA ILE A 321 9.79 -0.80 -5.25
C ILE A 321 10.40 -1.64 -4.13
N TYR A 322 9.80 -1.54 -2.94
CA TYR A 322 10.21 -2.29 -1.76
C TYR A 322 9.15 -3.28 -1.33
N LEU A 323 9.59 -4.40 -0.77
CA LEU A 323 8.78 -5.23 0.12
C LEU A 323 9.07 -4.79 1.55
N ALA A 324 8.10 -4.19 2.19
CA ALA A 324 8.15 -3.72 3.57
C ALA A 324 7.45 -4.70 4.50
N ASP A 325 7.97 -4.88 5.71
CA ASP A 325 7.41 -5.77 6.73
C ASP A 325 7.21 -5.00 8.04
N HIS A 326 5.97 -4.99 8.53
CA HIS A 326 5.57 -4.32 9.76
C HIS A 326 5.20 -5.30 10.89
N ALA A 327 5.59 -6.59 10.77
CA ALA A 327 5.20 -7.62 11.73
C ALA A 327 5.66 -7.35 13.17
N VAL A 328 6.85 -6.73 13.30
CA VAL A 328 7.47 -6.41 14.60
C VAL A 328 7.60 -4.90 14.84
N ALA A 329 7.08 -4.07 13.91
CA ALA A 329 7.17 -2.63 14.02
C ALA A 329 6.38 -2.10 15.22
N SER A 330 6.95 -1.11 15.90
CA SER A 330 6.33 -0.46 17.06
C SER A 330 5.13 0.40 16.66
N ASP A 331 4.15 0.51 17.55
CA ASP A 331 3.17 1.58 17.48
C ASP A 331 3.82 2.93 17.87
N VAL A 332 3.79 3.87 16.93
CA VAL A 332 4.32 5.21 17.14
C VAL A 332 3.22 6.28 17.26
N SER A 333 1.97 5.88 17.46
CA SER A 333 0.82 6.81 17.52
C SER A 333 0.93 7.85 18.65
N SER A 334 1.58 7.50 19.77
CA SER A 334 1.82 8.40 20.91
C SER A 334 3.11 9.20 20.79
N ILE A 335 3.97 8.91 19.80
CA ILE A 335 5.26 9.60 19.61
C ILE A 335 5.04 10.90 18.86
N LYS A 336 5.36 12.03 19.49
CA LYS A 336 5.17 13.35 18.90
C LYS A 336 6.14 13.67 17.76
N SER A 337 7.35 13.11 17.82
CA SER A 337 8.39 13.30 16.80
C SER A 337 9.18 12.00 16.63
N LEU A 338 9.27 11.51 15.42
CA LEU A 338 10.03 10.28 15.10
C LEU A 338 11.55 10.49 15.16
N THR A 339 12.01 11.75 15.23
CA THR A 339 13.44 12.05 15.34
C THR A 339 14.04 11.61 16.68
N VAL A 340 13.22 11.40 17.71
CA VAL A 340 13.67 10.95 19.03
C VAL A 340 14.12 9.49 19.05
N GLY A 341 13.71 8.70 18.05
CA GLY A 341 14.02 7.26 18.02
C GLY A 341 13.32 6.45 19.12
N GLY A 342 13.91 5.30 19.48
CA GLY A 342 13.40 4.44 20.55
C GLY A 342 12.23 3.54 20.14
N PHE A 343 11.99 3.36 18.85
CA PHE A 343 10.97 2.47 18.29
C PHE A 343 11.58 1.51 17.28
N ILE A 344 10.89 0.42 17.00
CA ILE A 344 11.24 -0.51 15.92
C ILE A 344 10.50 -0.05 14.66
N PRO A 345 11.19 0.38 13.61
CA PRO A 345 10.55 0.81 12.37
C PRO A 345 10.06 -0.37 11.53
N VAL A 346 9.28 -0.07 10.50
CA VAL A 346 9.02 -0.98 9.40
C VAL A 346 10.35 -1.31 8.71
N THR A 347 10.62 -2.60 8.50
CA THR A 347 11.77 -3.04 7.72
C THR A 347 11.42 -3.07 6.25
N LYS A 348 12.39 -2.86 5.36
CA LYS A 348 12.15 -2.90 3.92
C LYS A 348 13.28 -3.61 3.17
N LYS A 349 12.92 -4.24 2.06
CA LYS A 349 13.83 -4.87 1.13
C LYS A 349 13.54 -4.41 -0.28
N LEU A 350 14.55 -3.95 -0.99
CA LEU A 350 14.42 -3.53 -2.39
C LEU A 350 14.06 -4.75 -3.27
N LEU A 351 12.95 -4.65 -4.01
CA LEU A 351 12.56 -5.62 -5.03
C LEU A 351 13.11 -5.23 -6.40
N ILE A 352 13.02 -3.94 -6.75
CA ILE A 352 13.52 -3.43 -8.02
C ILE A 352 13.80 -1.93 -7.92
N ASP A 353 14.84 -1.50 -8.61
CA ASP A 353 15.12 -0.12 -8.98
C ASP A 353 14.79 0.01 -10.47
N MET A 354 13.74 0.76 -10.78
CA MET A 354 13.19 0.82 -12.15
C MET A 354 14.15 1.50 -13.14
N ASP A 355 15.09 2.33 -12.69
CA ASP A 355 16.14 2.89 -13.56
C ASP A 355 16.98 1.79 -14.23
N LYS A 356 17.07 0.61 -13.60
CA LYS A 356 17.81 -0.54 -14.14
C LYS A 356 17.09 -1.29 -15.24
N LEU A 357 15.84 -0.94 -15.53
CA LEU A 357 15.08 -1.56 -16.62
C LEU A 357 15.53 -1.09 -18.00
N GLY A 358 16.27 0.02 -18.10
CA GLY A 358 16.78 0.55 -19.35
C GLY A 358 15.71 1.11 -20.29
N ILE A 359 14.53 1.43 -19.75
CA ILE A 359 13.40 2.07 -20.46
C ILE A 359 13.02 3.36 -19.74
N HIS A 360 12.28 4.22 -20.44
CA HIS A 360 11.71 5.41 -19.83
C HIS A 360 10.60 5.01 -18.85
N ILE A 361 10.72 5.41 -17.59
CA ILE A 361 9.70 5.29 -16.56
C ILE A 361 9.34 6.72 -16.14
N ASP A 362 8.05 7.05 -16.20
CA ASP A 362 7.57 8.35 -15.74
C ASP A 362 7.14 8.29 -14.26
N ASN A 363 6.34 9.16 -13.83
CA ASN A 363 5.87 9.47 -12.49
C ASN A 363 4.93 8.34 -11.95
N ILE A 364 5.49 7.23 -11.50
CA ILE A 364 4.69 6.11 -10.96
C ILE A 364 4.04 6.52 -9.64
N GLU A 365 2.71 6.46 -9.61
CA GLU A 365 1.90 6.85 -8.46
C GLU A 365 0.91 5.78 -8.01
N GLY A 366 0.54 4.84 -8.87
CA GLY A 366 -0.40 3.79 -8.50
C GLY A 366 0.14 2.39 -8.68
N VAL A 367 -0.28 1.47 -7.81
CA VAL A 367 -0.02 0.02 -7.95
C VAL A 367 -1.19 -0.82 -7.46
N THR A 368 -1.47 -1.91 -8.17
CA THR A 368 -2.43 -2.93 -7.78
C THR A 368 -1.95 -4.34 -8.17
N PHE A 369 -2.46 -5.35 -7.49
CA PHE A 369 -2.36 -6.70 -8.04
C PHE A 369 -3.27 -6.81 -9.27
N GLY A 370 -2.81 -7.55 -10.27
CA GLY A 370 -3.59 -7.91 -11.45
C GLY A 370 -4.07 -9.37 -11.40
N PRO A 371 -4.56 -9.89 -12.53
CA PRO A 371 -4.94 -11.29 -12.65
C PRO A 371 -3.73 -12.19 -12.43
N ARG A 372 -3.93 -13.38 -11.84
CA ARG A 372 -2.86 -14.36 -11.72
C ARG A 372 -2.40 -14.83 -13.09
N LEU A 373 -1.09 -14.95 -13.27
CA LEU A 373 -0.47 -15.45 -14.49
C LEU A 373 -0.73 -16.95 -14.66
N LEU A 374 -0.58 -17.45 -15.89
CA LEU A 374 -0.78 -18.88 -16.20
C LEU A 374 0.14 -19.81 -15.41
N ASN A 375 1.31 -19.34 -14.98
CA ASN A 375 2.23 -20.08 -14.13
C ASN A 375 1.87 -20.02 -12.64
N GLY A 376 0.76 -19.35 -12.27
CA GLY A 376 0.26 -19.20 -10.90
C GLY A 376 0.87 -18.04 -10.11
N ASN A 377 1.88 -17.36 -10.63
CA ASN A 377 2.48 -16.21 -9.96
C ASN A 377 1.52 -15.00 -9.94
N PRO A 378 1.56 -14.17 -8.90
CA PRO A 378 0.85 -12.90 -8.92
C PRO A 378 1.39 -11.98 -10.01
N SER A 379 0.51 -11.21 -10.62
CA SER A 379 0.90 -10.08 -11.45
C SER A 379 0.63 -8.76 -10.74
N MET A 380 1.32 -7.71 -11.17
CA MET A 380 1.13 -6.36 -10.67
C MET A 380 1.06 -5.38 -11.83
N LEU A 381 0.17 -4.39 -11.72
CA LEU A 381 0.11 -3.26 -12.62
C LEU A 381 0.48 -1.99 -11.86
N PHE A 382 1.36 -1.20 -12.46
CA PHE A 382 1.69 0.13 -12.02
C PHE A 382 1.14 1.14 -13.03
N VAL A 383 0.73 2.30 -12.56
CA VAL A 383 0.31 3.41 -13.42
C VAL A 383 1.18 4.63 -13.14
N SER A 384 1.54 5.35 -14.21
CA SER A 384 2.21 6.65 -14.08
C SER A 384 1.25 7.80 -14.38
N ASP A 385 1.40 8.86 -13.60
CA ASP A 385 0.76 10.13 -13.85
C ASP A 385 1.53 10.96 -14.89
N ASN A 386 0.83 11.60 -15.80
CA ASN A 386 1.38 12.51 -16.81
C ASN A 386 1.24 13.98 -16.43
N ASN A 387 0.73 14.32 -15.23
CA ASN A 387 0.49 15.68 -14.76
C ASN A 387 -0.19 16.57 -15.81
N PHE A 388 -0.99 16.00 -16.71
CA PHE A 388 -1.58 16.67 -17.88
C PHE A 388 -0.55 17.41 -18.75
N ASN A 389 0.74 17.06 -18.64
CA ASN A 389 1.87 17.71 -19.27
C ASN A 389 2.33 16.93 -20.52
N LYS A 390 2.49 17.61 -21.65
CA LYS A 390 2.97 17.00 -22.90
C LYS A 390 4.34 16.31 -22.81
N GLY A 391 5.16 16.70 -21.82
CA GLY A 391 6.48 16.11 -21.62
C GLY A 391 6.49 14.87 -20.75
N GLN A 392 5.34 14.40 -20.29
CA GLN A 392 5.16 13.22 -19.44
C GLN A 392 4.15 12.25 -20.06
N VAL A 393 4.19 10.99 -19.66
CA VAL A 393 3.38 9.93 -20.25
C VAL A 393 2.61 9.18 -19.18
N SER A 394 1.35 8.82 -19.47
CA SER A 394 0.61 7.85 -18.66
C SER A 394 0.98 6.45 -19.15
N GLN A 395 1.66 5.68 -18.32
CA GLN A 395 2.09 4.31 -18.60
C GLN A 395 1.35 3.33 -17.71
N LEU A 396 1.06 2.15 -18.26
CA LEU A 396 0.73 0.95 -17.50
C LEU A 396 1.92 0.00 -17.61
N LEU A 397 2.55 -0.32 -16.48
CA LEU A 397 3.65 -1.27 -16.42
C LEU A 397 3.14 -2.58 -15.81
N PHE A 398 3.33 -3.67 -16.54
CA PHE A 398 2.87 -4.99 -16.14
C PHE A 398 4.04 -5.85 -15.69
N PHE A 399 3.96 -6.36 -14.45
CA PHE A 399 5.02 -7.14 -13.81
C PHE A 399 4.51 -8.51 -13.35
N GLU A 400 5.43 -9.46 -13.30
CA GLU A 400 5.31 -10.71 -12.57
C GLU A 400 6.02 -10.60 -11.21
N LEU A 401 5.37 -11.02 -10.14
CA LEU A 401 5.97 -11.14 -8.82
C LEU A 401 6.34 -12.61 -8.56
N LYS A 402 7.62 -12.96 -8.76
CA LYS A 402 8.16 -14.30 -8.59
C LYS A 402 8.52 -14.61 -7.14
N ASN A 403 8.49 -15.89 -6.78
CA ASN A 403 8.93 -16.41 -5.48
C ASN A 403 8.21 -15.72 -4.30
N PHE A 404 6.95 -15.35 -4.50
CA PHE A 404 6.15 -14.64 -3.52
C PHE A 404 4.95 -15.50 -3.08
N SER A 405 4.77 -15.63 -1.78
CA SER A 405 3.57 -16.20 -1.15
C SER A 405 2.86 -15.15 -0.32
N GLU A 406 1.59 -14.96 -0.60
CA GLU A 406 0.70 -14.06 0.16
C GLU A 406 0.50 -14.52 1.60
#